data_0d34c06835eac4ff12405876b3b48db6
#
_entry.id   0d34c06835eac4ff12405876b3b48db6
#
_cell.length_a   1.000
_cell.length_b   1.000
_cell.length_c   1.000
_cell.angle_alpha   90.00
_cell.angle_beta   90.00
_cell.angle_gamma   90.00
#
_symmetry.space_group_name_H-M   'P 1'
#
loop_
_entity.id
_entity.type
_entity.pdbx_description
1 polymer ?
#
loop_
_entity_poly.entity_id
_entity_poly.type
_entity_poly.pdbx_seq_one_letter_code
_entity_poly.pdbx_strand_id
1 'polypeptide(L)'
;GKGERLHPLTQYRAKPAVPFGGKYRIIDFTLSNCINSGLRQIAVLIQYKSHSLDRHIRYAWNILTPELGEYIASIPPQQRISEDWYKGTADAVYQNLFLVDNEQPEYLLVLAGDHVYKMDYAEMVNFLVENNADAVVGAIEYPIEEATRFGVIGVDQDHRIQQFDEKPEHPTPMPDDPTQAFLSMGVYLFKTDVARKYLSEDAKRNTKHDFGKNIIPRMIQERRVYAYRFQDKNMKAVKYWRDIGTLDAYWEANMDLVAVDPLFNLYDQTWPIRTYQGQFPPAKFVFAQDYQGGRMGVALDSIACGGCIISGGRVQNSVLSPNVIVQDYAVVRESVIMENVVIGEHVRIRRAIIDKDVIIPPNTEIGFDPEADRSRFTVTDSGIVAISKGMKLDAPIHTSV
;
A
#
# COMPACT_ATOMS: atom_id res chain seq x y z
N GLY A 1 -11.54 -3.85 -1.78
CA GLY A 1 -11.97 -3.61 -3.18
C GLY A 1 -11.31 -4.57 -4.16
N LYS A 2 -11.79 -4.63 -5.41
CA LYS A 2 -11.25 -5.55 -6.44
C LYS A 2 -9.83 -5.20 -6.90
N GLY A 3 -9.39 -3.94 -6.69
CA GLY A 3 -8.04 -3.47 -7.05
C GLY A 3 -7.79 -3.40 -8.56
N GLU A 4 -8.81 -3.16 -9.36
CA GLU A 4 -8.75 -3.23 -10.84
C GLU A 4 -7.73 -2.25 -11.45
N ARG A 5 -7.56 -1.06 -10.84
CA ARG A 5 -6.60 -0.04 -11.33
C ARG A 5 -5.12 -0.43 -11.17
N LEU A 6 -4.82 -1.47 -10.37
CA LEU A 6 -3.48 -2.05 -10.23
C LEU A 6 -3.28 -3.32 -11.07
N HIS A 7 -4.23 -3.68 -11.95
CA HIS A 7 -4.00 -4.78 -12.88
C HIS A 7 -2.77 -4.49 -13.75
N PRO A 8 -1.85 -5.46 -13.97
CA PRO A 8 -1.98 -6.89 -13.72
C PRO A 8 -1.51 -7.36 -12.33
N LEU A 9 -0.96 -6.50 -11.46
CA LEU A 9 -0.42 -6.89 -10.15
C LEU A 9 -1.48 -7.51 -9.22
N THR A 10 -2.75 -7.17 -9.42
CA THR A 10 -3.89 -7.69 -8.65
C THR A 10 -4.61 -8.86 -9.35
N GLN A 11 -4.03 -9.42 -10.40
CA GLN A 11 -4.63 -10.55 -11.11
C GLN A 11 -4.80 -11.78 -10.22
N TYR A 12 -3.85 -12.07 -9.34
CA TYR A 12 -3.81 -13.26 -8.48
C TYR A 12 -3.83 -12.97 -6.98
N ARG A 13 -3.91 -11.70 -6.58
CA ARG A 13 -3.87 -11.27 -5.18
C ARG A 13 -4.68 -10.00 -4.93
N ALA A 14 -5.10 -9.81 -3.68
CA ALA A 14 -5.70 -8.54 -3.25
C ALA A 14 -4.66 -7.42 -3.23
N LYS A 15 -5.09 -6.15 -3.41
CA LYS A 15 -4.21 -4.96 -3.39
C LYS A 15 -3.29 -4.92 -2.16
N PRO A 16 -3.76 -5.14 -0.92
CA PRO A 16 -2.90 -5.14 0.27
C PRO A 16 -1.78 -6.20 0.26
N ALA A 17 -1.92 -7.25 -0.57
CA ALA A 17 -0.92 -8.32 -0.71
C ALA A 17 0.09 -8.09 -1.83
N VAL A 18 0.02 -6.96 -2.55
CA VAL A 18 1.00 -6.61 -3.59
C VAL A 18 2.35 -6.34 -2.92
N PRO A 19 3.48 -6.92 -3.44
CA PRO A 19 4.81 -6.61 -2.94
C PRO A 19 5.15 -5.13 -3.08
N PHE A 20 5.94 -4.60 -2.15
CA PHE A 20 6.35 -3.20 -2.13
C PHE A 20 7.71 -3.04 -1.46
N GLY A 21 8.53 -2.11 -1.92
CA GLY A 21 9.82 -1.77 -1.30
C GLY A 21 10.76 -2.98 -1.17
N GLY A 22 10.77 -3.87 -2.15
CA GLY A 22 11.58 -5.08 -2.21
C GLY A 22 10.95 -6.27 -1.48
N LYS A 23 10.90 -6.29 -0.16
CA LYS A 23 10.46 -7.45 0.62
C LYS A 23 9.11 -7.32 1.33
N TYR A 24 8.56 -6.13 1.41
CA TYR A 24 7.31 -5.86 2.11
C TYR A 24 6.09 -6.18 1.23
N ARG A 25 4.91 -6.11 1.86
CA ARG A 25 3.62 -5.98 1.19
C ARG A 25 2.94 -4.72 1.66
N ILE A 26 2.03 -4.16 0.88
CA ILE A 26 1.38 -2.89 1.21
C ILE A 26 0.72 -2.94 2.60
N ILE A 27 0.08 -4.06 2.98
CA ILE A 27 -0.55 -4.23 4.30
C ILE A 27 0.42 -4.11 5.48
N ASP A 28 1.70 -4.40 5.27
CA ASP A 28 2.71 -4.42 6.33
C ASP A 28 2.89 -3.04 6.96
N PHE A 29 2.66 -1.96 6.21
CA PHE A 29 2.76 -0.59 6.71
C PHE A 29 1.67 -0.30 7.74
N THR A 30 0.40 -0.59 7.41
CA THR A 30 -0.72 -0.43 8.34
C THR A 30 -0.57 -1.32 9.57
N LEU A 31 -0.21 -2.60 9.40
CA LEU A 31 -0.03 -3.52 10.52
C LEU A 31 1.17 -3.13 11.41
N SER A 32 2.26 -2.63 10.81
CA SER A 32 3.40 -2.11 11.57
C SER A 32 3.01 -0.90 12.41
N ASN A 33 2.24 0.03 11.85
CA ASN A 33 1.71 1.16 12.60
C ASN A 33 0.85 0.69 13.78
N CYS A 34 -0.03 -0.31 13.59
CA CYS A 34 -0.82 -0.89 14.68
C CYS A 34 0.07 -1.41 15.82
N ILE A 35 1.06 -2.25 15.49
CA ILE A 35 1.95 -2.85 16.50
C ILE A 35 2.79 -1.79 17.21
N ASN A 36 3.34 -0.83 16.45
CA ASN A 36 4.15 0.26 17.00
C ASN A 36 3.32 1.21 17.89
N SER A 37 2.02 1.39 17.59
CA SER A 37 1.05 2.14 18.43
C SER A 37 0.55 1.35 19.64
N GLY A 38 1.04 0.14 19.90
CA GLY A 38 0.59 -0.67 21.04
C GLY A 38 -0.70 -1.46 20.83
N LEU A 39 -1.27 -1.49 19.64
CA LEU A 39 -2.47 -2.28 19.34
C LEU A 39 -2.13 -3.77 19.27
N ARG A 40 -2.99 -4.63 19.87
CA ARG A 40 -2.75 -6.07 19.97
C ARG A 40 -3.92 -6.93 19.52
N GLN A 41 -5.08 -6.36 19.27
CA GLN A 41 -6.27 -7.07 18.79
C GLN A 41 -6.65 -6.51 17.41
N ILE A 42 -6.25 -7.22 16.35
CA ILE A 42 -6.33 -6.72 14.97
C ILE A 42 -7.05 -7.75 14.10
N ALA A 43 -8.22 -7.36 13.58
CA ALA A 43 -8.98 -8.13 12.60
C ALA A 43 -8.77 -7.57 11.19
N VAL A 44 -8.21 -8.36 10.28
CA VAL A 44 -8.05 -8.00 8.88
C VAL A 44 -9.21 -8.57 8.08
N LEU A 45 -10.17 -7.73 7.72
CA LEU A 45 -11.35 -8.14 6.95
C LEU A 45 -10.98 -8.32 5.48
N ILE A 46 -11.06 -9.56 5.00
CA ILE A 46 -10.65 -9.95 3.64
C ILE A 46 -11.85 -10.37 2.82
N GLN A 47 -11.78 -10.18 1.50
CA GLN A 47 -12.86 -10.58 0.59
C GLN A 47 -12.33 -11.17 -0.72
N TYR A 48 -11.81 -10.34 -1.63
CA TYR A 48 -11.38 -10.78 -2.95
C TYR A 48 -9.95 -11.33 -2.94
N LYS A 49 -9.71 -12.45 -3.65
CA LYS A 49 -8.37 -13.03 -3.88
C LYS A 49 -7.53 -13.12 -2.60
N SER A 50 -8.16 -13.55 -1.51
CA SER A 50 -7.66 -13.45 -0.14
C SER A 50 -6.51 -14.41 0.18
N HIS A 51 -6.36 -15.52 -0.55
CA HIS A 51 -5.39 -16.59 -0.22
C HIS A 51 -3.96 -16.07 -0.02
N SER A 52 -3.48 -15.21 -0.94
CA SER A 52 -2.10 -14.67 -0.83
C SER A 52 -1.94 -13.74 0.37
N LEU A 53 -2.99 -12.98 0.73
CA LEU A 53 -2.99 -12.09 1.89
C LEU A 53 -3.07 -12.89 3.19
N ASP A 54 -3.99 -13.84 3.29
CA ASP A 54 -4.14 -14.73 4.45
C ASP A 54 -2.84 -15.49 4.75
N ARG A 55 -2.22 -16.09 3.72
CA ARG A 55 -0.93 -16.75 3.88
C ARG A 55 0.16 -15.80 4.40
N HIS A 56 0.20 -14.56 3.90
CA HIS A 56 1.17 -13.57 4.36
C HIS A 56 0.95 -13.20 5.83
N ILE A 57 -0.30 -12.95 6.23
CA ILE A 57 -0.65 -12.63 7.62
C ILE A 57 -0.21 -13.77 8.56
N ARG A 58 -0.50 -15.01 8.21
CA ARG A 58 -0.10 -16.17 9.02
C ARG A 58 1.42 -16.31 9.16
N TYR A 59 2.20 -16.00 8.14
CA TYR A 59 3.65 -16.18 8.18
C TYR A 59 4.40 -14.98 8.72
N ALA A 60 3.95 -13.77 8.39
CA ALA A 60 4.63 -12.54 8.77
C ALA A 60 4.18 -12.01 10.14
N TRP A 61 2.91 -12.24 10.51
CA TRP A 61 2.25 -11.53 11.59
C TRP A 61 1.80 -12.43 12.75
N ASN A 62 2.25 -13.66 12.80
CA ASN A 62 2.10 -14.54 13.97
C ASN A 62 3.16 -14.21 15.04
N ILE A 63 3.13 -12.99 15.54
CA ILE A 63 4.12 -12.40 16.46
C ILE A 63 3.54 -12.01 17.81
N LEU A 64 2.25 -12.21 18.00
CA LEU A 64 1.51 -11.88 19.22
C LEU A 64 1.24 -13.13 20.05
N THR A 65 0.85 -12.95 21.31
CA THR A 65 0.66 -14.03 22.28
C THR A 65 -0.83 -14.29 22.50
N PRO A 66 -1.42 -15.33 21.83
CA PRO A 66 -2.86 -15.61 21.93
C PRO A 66 -3.34 -15.89 23.34
N GLU A 67 -2.48 -16.45 24.22
CA GLU A 67 -2.80 -16.71 25.61
C GLU A 67 -3.08 -15.42 26.44
N LEU A 68 -2.60 -14.27 25.92
CA LEU A 68 -2.88 -12.96 26.50
C LEU A 68 -4.04 -12.23 25.79
N GLY A 69 -4.78 -12.91 24.91
CA GLY A 69 -5.85 -12.32 24.11
C GLY A 69 -5.36 -11.42 22.98
N GLU A 70 -4.08 -11.55 22.58
CA GLU A 70 -3.49 -10.76 21.51
C GLU A 70 -3.55 -11.53 20.19
N TYR A 71 -3.96 -10.86 19.10
CA TYR A 71 -4.01 -11.50 17.78
C TYR A 71 -3.94 -10.52 16.60
N ILE A 72 -3.47 -11.02 15.46
CA ILE A 72 -3.68 -10.47 14.13
C ILE A 72 -4.31 -11.59 13.29
N ALA A 73 -5.61 -11.46 12.99
CA ALA A 73 -6.36 -12.50 12.33
C ALA A 73 -6.98 -12.03 11.02
N SER A 74 -6.87 -12.86 9.97
CA SER A 74 -7.63 -12.64 8.74
C SER A 74 -9.04 -13.21 8.89
N ILE A 75 -10.05 -12.36 8.65
CA ILE A 75 -11.45 -12.71 8.80
C ILE A 75 -12.11 -12.70 7.41
N PRO A 76 -12.39 -13.86 6.83
CA PRO A 76 -13.16 -13.95 5.59
C PRO A 76 -14.64 -13.64 5.86
N PRO A 77 -15.45 -13.32 4.83
CA PRO A 77 -16.88 -13.15 4.96
C PRO A 77 -17.51 -14.40 5.58
N GLN A 78 -18.30 -14.21 6.65
CA GLN A 78 -18.85 -15.32 7.44
C GLN A 78 -20.29 -15.71 7.06
N GLN A 79 -20.95 -14.92 6.20
CA GLN A 79 -22.37 -15.10 5.83
C GLN A 79 -23.30 -15.24 7.04
N ARG A 80 -22.97 -14.57 8.16
CA ARG A 80 -23.75 -14.66 9.42
C ARG A 80 -25.02 -13.81 9.40
N ILE A 81 -25.01 -12.73 8.61
CA ILE A 81 -26.10 -11.74 8.56
C ILE A 81 -26.80 -11.79 7.20
N SER A 82 -26.06 -11.98 6.11
CA SER A 82 -26.58 -12.14 4.76
C SER A 82 -25.73 -13.13 3.96
N GLU A 83 -26.28 -13.70 2.89
CA GLU A 83 -25.53 -14.55 1.95
C GLU A 83 -24.66 -13.74 0.99
N ASP A 84 -24.78 -12.41 1.03
CA ASP A 84 -24.07 -11.49 0.15
C ASP A 84 -22.63 -11.28 0.60
N TRP A 85 -21.78 -10.93 -0.37
CA TRP A 85 -20.47 -10.34 -0.13
C TRP A 85 -20.61 -8.95 0.49
N TYR A 86 -19.55 -8.46 1.15
CA TYR A 86 -19.55 -7.09 1.69
C TYR A 86 -19.91 -6.07 0.60
N LYS A 87 -20.95 -5.29 0.85
CA LYS A 87 -21.49 -4.29 -0.08
C LYS A 87 -20.67 -3.01 -0.11
N GLY A 88 -19.96 -2.74 0.99
CA GLY A 88 -19.11 -1.56 1.17
C GLY A 88 -18.19 -1.71 2.38
N THR A 89 -17.38 -0.68 2.63
CA THR A 89 -16.42 -0.67 3.75
C THR A 89 -17.10 -0.69 5.11
N ALA A 90 -18.22 0.01 5.26
CA ALA A 90 -19.01 0.02 6.48
C ALA A 90 -19.75 -1.29 6.70
N ASP A 91 -20.28 -1.90 5.63
CA ASP A 91 -20.92 -3.20 5.68
C ASP A 91 -19.95 -4.31 6.13
N ALA A 92 -18.69 -4.24 5.66
CA ALA A 92 -17.67 -5.18 6.10
C ALA A 92 -17.47 -5.14 7.64
N VAL A 93 -17.44 -3.96 8.24
CA VAL A 93 -17.34 -3.82 9.70
C VAL A 93 -18.64 -4.26 10.37
N TYR A 94 -19.80 -3.86 9.82
CA TYR A 94 -21.12 -4.25 10.36
C TYR A 94 -21.29 -5.77 10.45
N GLN A 95 -20.98 -6.50 9.38
CA GLN A 95 -21.11 -7.97 9.37
C GLN A 95 -20.16 -8.66 10.37
N ASN A 96 -19.13 -7.96 10.85
CA ASN A 96 -18.15 -8.46 11.81
C ASN A 96 -18.26 -7.80 13.19
N LEU A 97 -19.35 -7.10 13.52
CA LEU A 97 -19.56 -6.50 14.84
C LEU A 97 -19.55 -7.53 15.98
N PHE A 98 -19.79 -8.80 15.71
CA PHE A 98 -19.67 -9.87 16.70
C PHE A 98 -18.26 -9.99 17.30
N LEU A 99 -17.20 -9.63 16.54
CA LEU A 99 -15.84 -9.55 17.08
C LEU A 99 -15.71 -8.42 18.10
N VAL A 100 -16.31 -7.27 17.78
CA VAL A 100 -16.38 -6.13 18.68
C VAL A 100 -17.19 -6.46 19.94
N ASP A 101 -18.27 -7.24 19.78
CA ASP A 101 -19.11 -7.68 20.90
C ASP A 101 -18.38 -8.62 21.85
N ASN A 102 -17.52 -9.47 21.33
CA ASN A 102 -16.73 -10.41 22.13
C ASN A 102 -15.63 -9.70 22.94
N GLU A 103 -14.95 -8.73 22.32
CA GLU A 103 -13.80 -8.02 22.93
C GLU A 103 -14.22 -6.80 23.76
N GLN A 104 -15.41 -6.24 23.50
CA GLN A 104 -15.98 -5.05 24.17
C GLN A 104 -15.00 -3.87 24.29
N PRO A 105 -14.31 -3.47 23.20
CA PRO A 105 -13.36 -2.37 23.25
C PRO A 105 -14.09 -1.04 23.46
N GLU A 106 -13.44 -0.09 24.16
CA GLU A 106 -13.96 1.27 24.30
C GLU A 106 -13.95 2.04 23.00
N TYR A 107 -12.90 1.80 22.19
CA TYR A 107 -12.70 2.46 20.88
C TYR A 107 -12.56 1.45 19.77
N LEU A 108 -13.10 1.79 18.60
CA LEU A 108 -12.97 1.03 17.36
C LEU A 108 -12.18 1.84 16.33
N LEU A 109 -10.99 1.34 15.97
CA LEU A 109 -10.16 1.90 14.92
C LEU A 109 -10.39 1.14 13.62
N VAL A 110 -10.75 1.84 12.55
CA VAL A 110 -10.95 1.30 11.21
C VAL A 110 -9.91 1.88 10.26
N LEU A 111 -9.15 1.01 9.61
CA LEU A 111 -8.00 1.36 8.79
C LEU A 111 -8.11 0.82 7.37
N ALA A 112 -7.67 1.62 6.40
CA ALA A 112 -7.37 1.13 5.06
C ALA A 112 -6.05 0.33 5.08
N GLY A 113 -6.05 -0.85 4.45
CA GLY A 113 -4.87 -1.74 4.40
C GLY A 113 -4.05 -1.61 3.13
N ASP A 114 -4.16 -0.49 2.41
CA ASP A 114 -3.60 -0.31 1.08
C ASP A 114 -2.86 1.04 0.88
N HIS A 115 -2.48 1.67 2.00
CA HIS A 115 -1.71 2.91 2.03
C HIS A 115 -0.31 2.70 2.63
N VAL A 116 0.64 3.54 2.23
CA VAL A 116 2.02 3.58 2.76
C VAL A 116 2.25 4.86 3.52
N TYR A 117 2.47 4.75 4.83
CA TYR A 117 2.69 5.87 5.76
C TYR A 117 3.19 5.36 7.12
N LYS A 118 3.64 6.27 7.99
CA LYS A 118 3.99 5.98 9.39
C LYS A 118 3.14 6.85 10.31
N MET A 119 2.35 6.25 11.21
CA MET A 119 1.44 6.97 12.10
C MET A 119 1.29 6.25 13.44
N ASP A 120 1.30 7.03 14.51
CA ASP A 120 0.96 6.56 15.84
C ASP A 120 -0.54 6.77 16.11
N TYR A 121 -1.26 5.68 16.20
CA TYR A 121 -2.71 5.73 16.47
C TYR A 121 -3.03 6.04 17.92
N ALA A 122 -2.09 5.84 18.86
CA ALA A 122 -2.30 6.22 20.26
C ALA A 122 -2.48 7.74 20.42
N GLU A 123 -1.75 8.54 19.62
CA GLU A 123 -1.94 10.00 19.58
C GLU A 123 -3.35 10.39 19.11
N MET A 124 -3.90 9.63 18.15
CA MET A 124 -5.26 9.86 17.66
C MET A 124 -6.31 9.51 18.74
N VAL A 125 -6.07 8.47 19.56
CA VAL A 125 -6.92 8.13 20.70
C VAL A 125 -6.88 9.25 21.74
N ASN A 126 -5.70 9.74 22.10
CA ASN A 126 -5.55 10.86 23.04
C ASN A 126 -6.32 12.09 22.54
N PHE A 127 -6.20 12.42 21.26
CA PHE A 127 -6.93 13.52 20.65
C PHE A 127 -8.46 13.34 20.75
N LEU A 128 -8.97 12.13 20.55
CA LEU A 128 -10.40 11.83 20.72
C LEU A 128 -10.86 12.08 22.14
N VAL A 129 -10.09 11.65 23.13
CA VAL A 129 -10.41 11.82 24.57
C VAL A 129 -10.37 13.29 24.97
N GLU A 130 -9.30 14.01 24.62
CA GLU A 130 -9.12 15.44 24.94
C GLU A 130 -10.24 16.32 24.39
N ASN A 131 -10.70 16.05 23.16
CA ASN A 131 -11.79 16.79 22.53
C ASN A 131 -13.18 16.23 22.87
N ASN A 132 -13.25 15.20 23.71
CA ASN A 132 -14.48 14.47 24.00
C ASN A 132 -15.26 14.14 22.71
N ALA A 133 -14.53 13.73 21.67
CA ALA A 133 -15.08 13.43 20.35
C ALA A 133 -15.85 12.10 20.35
N ASP A 134 -16.84 11.99 19.47
CA ASP A 134 -17.57 10.74 19.24
C ASP A 134 -16.89 9.91 18.13
N ALA A 135 -16.23 10.62 17.20
CA ALA A 135 -15.39 10.04 16.17
C ALA A 135 -14.29 11.00 15.72
N VAL A 136 -13.21 10.45 15.20
CA VAL A 136 -12.07 11.20 14.65
C VAL A 136 -11.70 10.59 13.30
N VAL A 137 -11.43 11.46 12.32
CA VAL A 137 -10.96 11.10 10.97
C VAL A 137 -9.52 11.55 10.83
N GLY A 138 -8.62 10.63 10.50
CA GLY A 138 -7.24 10.98 10.14
C GLY A 138 -7.22 11.79 8.84
N ALA A 139 -6.62 12.98 8.89
CA ALA A 139 -6.60 13.94 7.80
C ALA A 139 -5.17 14.40 7.49
N ILE A 140 -4.85 14.49 6.20
CA ILE A 140 -3.58 15.04 5.71
C ILE A 140 -3.84 16.29 4.88
N GLU A 141 -2.94 17.25 4.99
CA GLU A 141 -2.92 18.45 4.15
C GLU A 141 -2.37 18.12 2.78
N TYR A 142 -3.04 18.59 1.75
CA TYR A 142 -2.67 18.29 0.38
C TYR A 142 -3.00 19.44 -0.55
N PRO A 143 -2.22 19.68 -1.63
CA PRO A 143 -2.54 20.72 -2.59
C PRO A 143 -3.97 20.58 -3.12
N ILE A 144 -4.73 21.66 -3.08
CA ILE A 144 -6.16 21.65 -3.41
C ILE A 144 -6.43 21.17 -4.84
N GLU A 145 -5.51 21.45 -5.78
CA GLU A 145 -5.62 21.07 -7.19
C GLU A 145 -5.62 19.54 -7.37
N GLU A 146 -4.96 18.80 -6.46
CA GLU A 146 -4.86 17.34 -6.50
C GLU A 146 -5.93 16.64 -5.65
N ALA A 147 -6.71 17.40 -4.87
CA ALA A 147 -7.65 16.86 -3.87
C ALA A 147 -8.88 16.15 -4.47
N THR A 148 -9.21 16.41 -5.74
CA THR A 148 -10.41 15.88 -6.43
C THR A 148 -10.50 14.36 -6.49
N ARG A 149 -9.40 13.64 -6.22
CA ARG A 149 -9.34 12.17 -6.26
C ARG A 149 -9.69 11.50 -4.94
N PHE A 150 -9.83 12.28 -3.86
CA PHE A 150 -9.93 11.81 -2.48
C PHE A 150 -11.20 12.30 -1.79
N GLY A 151 -11.48 11.79 -0.61
CA GLY A 151 -12.45 12.38 0.30
C GLY A 151 -11.90 13.66 0.90
N VAL A 152 -12.59 14.79 0.70
CA VAL A 152 -12.20 16.11 1.20
C VAL A 152 -12.98 16.44 2.45
N ILE A 153 -12.31 17.00 3.45
CA ILE A 153 -12.86 17.33 4.75
C ILE A 153 -12.85 18.84 4.93
N GLY A 154 -14.05 19.43 5.11
CA GLY A 154 -14.21 20.82 5.55
C GLY A 154 -14.30 20.88 7.07
N VAL A 155 -13.47 21.72 7.71
CA VAL A 155 -13.43 21.89 9.17
C VAL A 155 -13.65 23.34 9.59
N ASP A 156 -14.08 23.53 10.85
CA ASP A 156 -14.02 24.84 11.49
C ASP A 156 -12.63 25.10 12.14
N GLN A 157 -12.53 26.22 12.88
CA GLN A 157 -11.27 26.62 13.53
C GLN A 157 -10.78 25.65 14.62
N ASP A 158 -11.68 24.86 15.18
CA ASP A 158 -11.38 23.85 16.21
C ASP A 158 -11.14 22.45 15.60
N HIS A 159 -10.98 22.34 14.30
CA HIS A 159 -10.87 21.07 13.54
C HIS A 159 -12.09 20.17 13.63
N ARG A 160 -13.24 20.66 14.06
CA ARG A 160 -14.49 19.90 14.00
C ARG A 160 -14.96 19.83 12.55
N ILE A 161 -15.30 18.63 12.08
CA ILE A 161 -15.71 18.40 10.70
C ILE A 161 -17.13 18.96 10.49
N GLN A 162 -17.27 19.83 9.52
CA GLN A 162 -18.53 20.44 9.10
C GLN A 162 -19.03 19.86 7.78
N GLN A 163 -18.10 19.35 6.93
CA GLN A 163 -18.39 18.83 5.60
C GLN A 163 -17.46 17.68 5.27
N PHE A 164 -17.98 16.69 4.56
CA PHE A 164 -17.21 15.57 4.04
C PHE A 164 -17.72 15.21 2.64
N ASP A 165 -16.88 15.41 1.63
CA ASP A 165 -17.23 15.20 0.23
C ASP A 165 -16.31 14.14 -0.39
N GLU A 166 -16.87 13.08 -0.92
CA GLU A 166 -16.11 12.03 -1.60
C GLU A 166 -15.87 12.41 -3.05
N LYS A 167 -14.62 12.75 -3.39
CA LYS A 167 -14.15 13.12 -4.74
C LYS A 167 -14.92 14.31 -5.36
N PRO A 168 -14.93 15.45 -4.69
CA PRO A 168 -15.63 16.62 -5.17
C PRO A 168 -14.96 17.23 -6.41
N GLU A 169 -15.75 17.81 -7.32
CA GLU A 169 -15.22 18.60 -8.44
C GLU A 169 -14.57 19.91 -7.95
N HIS A 170 -15.10 20.46 -6.86
CA HIS A 170 -14.60 21.66 -6.21
C HIS A 170 -14.27 21.38 -4.75
N PRO A 171 -13.01 21.02 -4.46
CA PRO A 171 -12.57 20.71 -3.09
C PRO A 171 -12.71 21.91 -2.15
N THR A 172 -13.17 21.68 -0.94
CA THR A 172 -13.24 22.70 0.12
C THR A 172 -11.81 23.02 0.60
N PRO A 173 -11.39 24.30 0.59
CA PRO A 173 -10.06 24.68 1.08
C PRO A 173 -9.98 24.62 2.59
N MET A 174 -8.75 24.57 3.13
CA MET A 174 -8.51 24.73 4.56
C MET A 174 -8.82 26.16 5.02
N PRO A 175 -9.29 26.35 6.28
CA PRO A 175 -9.62 27.68 6.80
C PRO A 175 -8.41 28.64 6.89
N ASP A 176 -7.23 28.09 7.14
CA ASP A 176 -5.97 28.81 7.35
C ASP A 176 -5.06 28.87 6.10
N ASP A 177 -5.30 28.01 5.10
CA ASP A 177 -4.55 27.99 3.84
C ASP A 177 -5.44 27.58 2.66
N PRO A 178 -5.89 28.54 1.82
CA PRO A 178 -6.77 28.25 0.70
C PRO A 178 -6.11 27.48 -0.47
N THR A 179 -4.79 27.30 -0.45
CA THR A 179 -4.05 26.50 -1.44
C THR A 179 -4.05 25.02 -1.09
N GLN A 180 -4.46 24.66 0.13
CA GLN A 180 -4.49 23.32 0.65
C GLN A 180 -5.93 22.86 0.96
N ALA A 181 -6.12 21.54 0.98
CA ALA A 181 -7.33 20.90 1.46
C ALA A 181 -6.98 19.77 2.43
N PHE A 182 -7.86 19.48 3.41
CA PHE A 182 -7.74 18.27 4.21
C PHE A 182 -8.30 17.07 3.46
N LEU A 183 -7.47 16.05 3.26
CA LEU A 183 -7.88 14.78 2.69
C LEU A 183 -8.07 13.73 3.77
N SER A 184 -9.13 12.95 3.65
CA SER A 184 -9.33 11.76 4.48
C SER A 184 -8.33 10.68 4.12
N MET A 185 -7.58 10.22 5.10
CA MET A 185 -6.61 9.13 4.95
C MET A 185 -7.26 7.73 4.99
N GLY A 186 -8.59 7.63 5.12
CA GLY A 186 -9.25 6.35 5.35
C GLY A 186 -8.90 5.71 6.71
N VAL A 187 -8.57 6.55 7.69
CA VAL A 187 -8.29 6.20 9.07
C VAL A 187 -9.38 6.79 9.94
N TYR A 188 -10.18 5.94 10.57
CA TYR A 188 -11.35 6.34 11.35
C TYR A 188 -11.28 5.76 12.75
N LEU A 189 -11.43 6.59 13.78
CA LEU A 189 -11.50 6.18 15.16
C LEU A 189 -12.86 6.58 15.74
N PHE A 190 -13.53 5.65 16.40
CA PHE A 190 -14.88 5.84 16.96
C PHE A 190 -14.94 5.41 18.42
N LYS A 191 -15.82 6.04 19.20
CA LYS A 191 -16.40 5.36 20.37
C LYS A 191 -17.18 4.15 19.87
N THR A 192 -16.97 2.99 20.45
CA THR A 192 -17.52 1.72 19.95
C THR A 192 -19.05 1.70 19.90
N ASP A 193 -19.72 2.23 20.92
CA ASP A 193 -21.18 2.33 20.98
C ASP A 193 -21.74 3.20 19.86
N VAL A 194 -21.05 4.31 19.53
CA VAL A 194 -21.43 5.21 18.44
C VAL A 194 -21.25 4.51 17.10
N ALA A 195 -20.09 3.87 16.83
CA ALA A 195 -19.87 3.11 15.60
C ALA A 195 -20.95 2.05 15.41
N ARG A 196 -21.23 1.26 16.43
CA ARG A 196 -22.26 0.22 16.43
C ARG A 196 -23.63 0.75 16.02
N LYS A 197 -24.05 1.88 16.60
CA LYS A 197 -25.33 2.52 16.27
C LYS A 197 -25.40 2.87 14.80
N TYR A 198 -24.43 3.64 14.29
CA TYR A 198 -24.47 4.13 12.89
C TYR A 198 -24.31 3.03 11.86
N LEU A 199 -23.49 2.02 12.11
CA LEU A 199 -23.34 0.85 11.25
C LEU A 199 -24.61 0.03 11.19
N SER A 200 -25.26 -0.23 12.34
CA SER A 200 -26.52 -1.00 12.41
C SER A 200 -27.69 -0.28 11.77
N GLU A 201 -27.70 1.06 11.85
CA GLU A 201 -28.72 1.85 11.17
C GLU A 201 -28.50 1.96 9.66
N ASP A 202 -27.26 2.07 9.22
CA ASP A 202 -26.91 2.12 7.79
C ASP A 202 -27.20 0.78 7.10
N ALA A 203 -26.94 -0.35 7.78
CA ALA A 203 -27.22 -1.69 7.26
C ALA A 203 -28.68 -1.90 6.88
N LYS A 204 -29.63 -1.15 7.48
CA LYS A 204 -31.08 -1.20 7.17
C LYS A 204 -31.48 -0.27 6.04
N ARG A 205 -30.57 0.52 5.50
CA ARG A 205 -30.82 1.50 4.45
C ARG A 205 -30.31 1.01 3.10
N ASN A 206 -30.85 1.55 2.03
CA ASN A 206 -30.33 1.31 0.68
C ASN A 206 -29.26 2.35 0.34
N THR A 207 -28.04 2.13 0.82
CA THR A 207 -26.88 3.00 0.63
C THR A 207 -25.73 2.26 -0.06
N LYS A 208 -24.58 2.88 -0.20
CA LYS A 208 -23.35 2.22 -0.66
C LYS A 208 -22.61 1.52 0.49
N HIS A 209 -23.10 1.66 1.72
CA HIS A 209 -22.50 1.12 2.94
C HIS A 209 -21.00 1.43 3.06
N ASP A 210 -20.66 2.70 2.84
CA ASP A 210 -19.28 3.20 2.81
C ASP A 210 -19.06 4.25 3.90
N PHE A 211 -17.89 4.24 4.55
CA PHE A 211 -17.62 5.19 5.64
C PHE A 211 -17.65 6.64 5.15
N GLY A 212 -16.93 6.93 4.07
CA GLY A 212 -16.83 8.29 3.52
C GLY A 212 -18.13 8.80 2.91
N LYS A 213 -18.92 7.91 2.28
CA LYS A 213 -20.15 8.31 1.59
C LYS A 213 -21.39 8.33 2.46
N ASN A 214 -21.44 7.48 3.50
CA ASN A 214 -22.68 7.25 4.24
C ASN A 214 -22.53 7.45 5.75
N ILE A 215 -21.47 6.93 6.37
CA ILE A 215 -21.33 6.96 7.83
C ILE A 215 -20.89 8.34 8.30
N ILE A 216 -19.74 8.82 7.83
CA ILE A 216 -19.16 10.11 8.28
C ILE A 216 -20.08 11.29 7.93
N PRO A 217 -20.61 11.45 6.69
CA PRO A 217 -21.50 12.56 6.37
C PRO A 217 -22.76 12.63 7.23
N ARG A 218 -23.25 11.47 7.69
CA ARG A 218 -24.39 11.44 8.60
C ARG A 218 -23.98 11.78 10.04
N MET A 219 -22.82 11.27 10.50
CA MET A 219 -22.35 11.51 11.85
C MET A 219 -22.05 12.98 12.13
N ILE A 220 -21.48 13.71 11.16
CA ILE A 220 -21.15 15.13 11.34
C ILE A 220 -22.38 16.01 11.63
N GLN A 221 -23.58 15.59 11.23
CA GLN A 221 -24.83 16.31 11.50
C GLN A 221 -25.33 16.15 12.94
N GLU A 222 -25.00 15.04 13.60
CA GLU A 222 -25.59 14.65 14.87
C GLU A 222 -24.56 14.51 16.01
N ARG A 223 -23.25 14.44 15.67
CA ARG A 223 -22.17 14.06 16.58
C ARG A 223 -20.97 14.99 16.52
N ARG A 224 -20.09 14.87 17.51
CA ARG A 224 -18.80 15.56 17.52
C ARG A 224 -17.78 14.72 16.76
N VAL A 225 -17.57 15.07 15.51
CA VAL A 225 -16.60 14.43 14.62
C VAL A 225 -15.49 15.42 14.30
N TYR A 226 -14.24 15.02 14.54
CA TYR A 226 -13.08 15.89 14.38
C TYR A 226 -12.10 15.34 13.36
N ALA A 227 -11.36 16.22 12.69
CA ALA A 227 -10.23 15.87 11.84
C ALA A 227 -8.95 15.87 12.69
N TYR A 228 -8.29 14.72 12.77
CA TYR A 228 -6.97 14.60 13.36
C TYR A 228 -5.91 14.90 12.30
N ARG A 229 -5.19 16.00 12.47
CA ARG A 229 -4.12 16.42 11.58
C ARG A 229 -2.97 15.42 11.66
N PHE A 230 -2.75 14.66 10.61
CA PHE A 230 -1.77 13.59 10.53
C PHE A 230 -0.38 14.03 11.03
N GLN A 231 0.17 13.28 11.98
CA GLN A 231 1.53 13.42 12.48
C GLN A 231 2.37 12.27 11.92
N ASP A 232 3.33 12.61 11.05
CA ASP A 232 4.15 11.61 10.37
C ASP A 232 5.33 11.16 11.26
N LYS A 233 5.36 9.88 11.61
CA LYS A 233 6.46 9.25 12.34
C LYS A 233 7.69 8.99 11.46
N ASN A 234 7.61 9.30 10.17
CA ASN A 234 8.75 9.23 9.26
C ASN A 234 9.81 10.34 9.52
N MET A 235 9.43 11.38 10.27
CA MET A 235 10.31 12.47 10.75
C MET A 235 11.06 13.20 9.62
N LYS A 236 10.42 13.37 8.47
CA LYS A 236 10.91 14.19 7.35
C LYS A 236 10.19 15.54 7.30
N ALA A 237 10.76 16.51 6.58
CA ALA A 237 10.16 17.84 6.42
C ALA A 237 8.78 17.81 5.74
N VAL A 238 8.61 16.88 4.81
CA VAL A 238 7.35 16.66 4.12
C VAL A 238 6.70 15.38 4.65
N LYS A 239 5.42 15.46 5.02
CA LYS A 239 4.65 14.30 5.46
C LYS A 239 4.46 13.32 4.32
N TYR A 240 4.71 12.04 4.59
CA TYR A 240 4.61 10.99 3.59
C TYR A 240 3.35 10.13 3.81
N TRP A 241 2.46 10.22 2.87
CA TRP A 241 1.30 9.34 2.74
C TRP A 241 1.02 9.08 1.26
N ARG A 242 0.90 7.82 0.88
CA ARG A 242 0.61 7.41 -0.50
C ARG A 242 -0.54 6.41 -0.54
N ASP A 243 -1.62 6.76 -1.24
CA ASP A 243 -2.58 5.78 -1.75
C ASP A 243 -2.01 5.12 -3.01
N ILE A 244 -1.64 3.86 -2.88
CA ILE A 244 -1.11 3.08 -4.01
C ILE A 244 -2.29 2.55 -4.83
N GLY A 245 -2.96 3.45 -5.57
CA GLY A 245 -4.19 3.17 -6.29
C GLY A 245 -4.02 2.79 -7.76
N THR A 246 -2.90 3.13 -8.39
CA THR A 246 -2.60 2.91 -9.82
C THR A 246 -1.19 2.35 -9.99
N LEU A 247 -0.86 1.83 -11.18
CA LEU A 247 0.49 1.37 -11.52
C LEU A 247 1.51 2.49 -11.44
N ASP A 248 1.14 3.71 -11.86
CA ASP A 248 2.00 4.88 -11.78
C ASP A 248 2.31 5.24 -10.32
N ALA A 249 1.29 5.38 -9.47
CA ALA A 249 1.47 5.65 -8.04
C ALA A 249 2.27 4.53 -7.33
N TYR A 250 2.09 3.27 -7.74
CA TYR A 250 2.88 2.15 -7.24
C TYR A 250 4.36 2.27 -7.64
N TRP A 251 4.63 2.59 -8.89
CA TRP A 251 5.99 2.77 -9.39
C TRP A 251 6.66 3.96 -8.72
N GLU A 252 6.02 5.12 -8.69
CA GLU A 252 6.51 6.34 -8.04
C GLU A 252 6.87 6.11 -6.57
N ALA A 253 5.96 5.48 -5.81
CA ALA A 253 6.19 5.19 -4.39
C ALA A 253 7.38 4.22 -4.17
N ASN A 254 7.68 3.31 -5.10
CA ASN A 254 8.89 2.50 -5.05
C ASN A 254 10.15 3.31 -5.45
N MET A 255 10.03 4.23 -6.40
CA MET A 255 11.14 5.12 -6.78
C MET A 255 11.47 6.13 -5.68
N ASP A 256 10.50 6.59 -4.88
CA ASP A 256 10.74 7.39 -3.68
C ASP A 256 11.74 6.71 -2.71
N LEU A 257 11.74 5.37 -2.65
CA LEU A 257 12.60 4.60 -1.73
C LEU A 257 14.07 4.52 -2.18
N VAL A 258 14.34 4.64 -3.47
CA VAL A 258 15.70 4.52 -4.05
C VAL A 258 16.38 5.87 -4.24
N ALA A 259 15.70 6.97 -3.93
CA ALA A 259 16.31 8.30 -3.91
C ALA A 259 17.45 8.36 -2.89
N VAL A 260 18.47 9.20 -3.14
CA VAL A 260 19.62 9.40 -2.24
C VAL A 260 19.18 9.84 -0.84
N ASP A 261 18.21 10.75 -0.75
CA ASP A 261 17.49 11.08 0.48
C ASP A 261 16.01 10.69 0.33
N PRO A 262 15.62 9.43 0.67
CA PRO A 262 14.30 8.94 0.43
C PRO A 262 13.26 9.69 1.26
N LEU A 263 12.16 10.07 0.65
CA LEU A 263 11.03 10.71 1.35
C LEU A 263 10.44 9.78 2.40
N PHE A 264 10.44 8.48 2.16
CA PHE A 264 10.02 7.45 3.11
C PHE A 264 11.24 6.63 3.59
N ASN A 265 11.56 6.74 4.88
CA ASN A 265 12.73 6.05 5.44
C ASN A 265 12.38 4.65 5.95
N LEU A 266 12.78 3.61 5.20
CA LEU A 266 12.65 2.20 5.61
C LEU A 266 13.65 1.78 6.70
N TYR A 267 14.74 2.53 6.89
CA TYR A 267 15.84 2.17 7.78
C TYR A 267 15.71 2.76 9.19
N ASP A 268 14.63 3.48 9.45
CA ASP A 268 14.32 4.03 10.76
C ASP A 268 13.95 2.91 11.75
N GLN A 269 14.78 2.77 12.78
CA GLN A 269 14.63 1.76 13.84
C GLN A 269 13.65 2.19 14.94
N THR A 270 13.30 3.47 15.01
CA THR A 270 12.40 3.99 16.04
C THR A 270 10.92 3.71 15.69
N TRP A 271 10.62 3.61 14.39
CA TRP A 271 9.31 3.21 13.87
C TRP A 271 9.46 2.15 12.76
N PRO A 272 9.84 0.91 13.12
CA PRO A 272 10.20 -0.12 12.14
C PRO A 272 8.99 -0.63 11.37
N ILE A 273 9.18 -0.87 10.08
CA ILE A 273 8.21 -1.60 9.26
C ILE A 273 8.56 -3.08 9.29
N ARG A 274 7.65 -3.91 9.78
CA ARG A 274 7.80 -5.36 9.91
C ARG A 274 7.22 -6.07 8.70
N THR A 275 7.77 -7.24 8.39
CA THR A 275 7.26 -8.14 7.34
C THR A 275 7.79 -9.55 7.56
N TYR A 276 7.41 -10.48 6.72
CA TYR A 276 7.98 -11.82 6.68
C TYR A 276 9.50 -11.77 6.41
N GLN A 277 10.26 -12.42 7.28
CA GLN A 277 11.70 -12.56 7.12
C GLN A 277 12.01 -13.92 6.50
N GLY A 278 12.00 -14.01 5.16
CA GLY A 278 12.44 -15.20 4.44
C GLY A 278 13.93 -15.48 4.69
N GLN A 279 14.29 -16.74 4.75
CA GLN A 279 15.70 -17.17 4.88
C GLN A 279 16.36 -17.09 3.50
N PHE A 280 16.90 -15.95 3.19
CA PHE A 280 17.64 -15.71 1.95
C PHE A 280 19.11 -15.49 2.25
N PRO A 281 20.05 -15.99 1.41
CA PRO A 281 21.46 -15.62 1.52
C PRO A 281 21.64 -14.12 1.24
N PRO A 282 22.76 -13.52 1.63
CA PRO A 282 23.06 -12.12 1.25
C PRO A 282 23.03 -11.90 -0.26
N ALA A 283 22.72 -10.68 -0.68
CA ALA A 283 22.85 -10.29 -2.08
C ALA A 283 24.32 -10.36 -2.52
N LYS A 284 24.56 -10.84 -3.75
CA LYS A 284 25.91 -11.04 -4.30
C LYS A 284 26.10 -10.26 -5.60
N PHE A 285 27.23 -9.56 -5.69
CA PHE A 285 27.63 -8.78 -6.86
C PHE A 285 28.91 -9.39 -7.42
N VAL A 286 28.88 -9.82 -8.66
CA VAL A 286 29.97 -10.38 -9.45
C VAL A 286 29.77 -9.93 -10.90
N PHE A 287 30.75 -9.67 -11.70
CA PHE A 287 32.19 -9.72 -11.60
C PHE A 287 32.77 -8.31 -11.33
N ALA A 288 34.09 -8.17 -11.23
CA ALA A 288 34.79 -6.90 -11.05
C ALA A 288 35.81 -6.66 -12.20
N GLN A 289 35.41 -6.85 -13.44
CA GLN A 289 36.24 -6.62 -14.61
C GLN A 289 36.16 -5.14 -15.03
N ASP A 290 36.88 -4.27 -14.30
CA ASP A 290 36.86 -2.80 -14.46
C ASP A 290 37.75 -2.37 -15.65
N TYR A 291 37.39 -2.83 -16.87
CA TYR A 291 37.98 -2.37 -18.13
C TYR A 291 36.87 -2.22 -19.17
N GLN A 292 37.17 -1.48 -20.24
CA GLN A 292 36.19 -1.21 -21.29
C GLN A 292 35.63 -2.53 -21.89
N GLY A 293 34.33 -2.74 -21.79
CA GLY A 293 33.66 -3.97 -22.21
C GLY A 293 33.74 -5.13 -21.23
N GLY A 294 34.35 -4.96 -20.06
CA GLY A 294 34.40 -5.95 -19.00
C GLY A 294 33.06 -6.15 -18.30
N ARG A 295 32.88 -7.36 -17.71
CA ARG A 295 31.70 -7.67 -16.91
C ARG A 295 31.81 -7.09 -15.51
N MET A 296 30.81 -6.31 -15.11
CA MET A 296 30.78 -5.73 -13.77
C MET A 296 29.36 -5.81 -13.20
N GLY A 297 29.19 -6.56 -12.10
CA GLY A 297 27.93 -6.62 -11.36
C GLY A 297 27.79 -5.41 -10.44
N VAL A 298 26.90 -4.47 -10.79
CA VAL A 298 26.77 -3.16 -10.12
C VAL A 298 25.31 -2.83 -9.84
N ALA A 299 25.04 -2.32 -8.62
CA ALA A 299 23.78 -1.65 -8.30
C ALA A 299 24.06 -0.25 -7.76
N LEU A 300 23.48 0.78 -8.36
CA LEU A 300 23.63 2.19 -8.03
C LEU A 300 22.26 2.77 -7.69
N ASP A 301 22.15 3.54 -6.60
CA ASP A 301 20.90 4.16 -6.16
C ASP A 301 19.73 3.16 -6.21
N SER A 302 19.94 1.98 -5.64
CA SER A 302 19.03 0.83 -5.80
C SER A 302 18.91 0.04 -4.50
N ILE A 303 17.79 -0.66 -4.34
CA ILE A 303 17.57 -1.61 -3.26
C ILE A 303 17.69 -3.03 -3.82
N ALA A 304 18.59 -3.85 -3.26
CA ALA A 304 18.71 -5.28 -3.56
C ALA A 304 18.46 -6.11 -2.30
N CYS A 305 17.42 -6.96 -2.35
CA CYS A 305 17.07 -7.84 -1.24
C CYS A 305 17.95 -9.10 -1.18
N GLY A 306 17.83 -9.85 -0.09
CA GLY A 306 18.53 -11.13 0.08
C GLY A 306 18.28 -12.09 -1.07
N GLY A 307 19.30 -12.94 -1.38
CA GLY A 307 19.24 -13.90 -2.49
C GLY A 307 19.45 -13.32 -3.88
N CYS A 308 19.52 -11.99 -4.04
CA CYS A 308 19.82 -11.38 -5.33
C CYS A 308 21.25 -11.72 -5.81
N ILE A 309 21.40 -11.99 -7.10
CA ILE A 309 22.70 -12.17 -7.76
C ILE A 309 22.77 -11.23 -8.96
N ILE A 310 23.66 -10.25 -8.89
CA ILE A 310 23.96 -9.37 -10.04
C ILE A 310 25.27 -9.84 -10.65
N SER A 311 25.15 -10.64 -11.72
CA SER A 311 26.24 -11.34 -12.38
C SER A 311 26.63 -10.60 -13.66
N GLY A 312 27.55 -9.64 -13.57
CA GLY A 312 28.04 -8.88 -14.72
C GLY A 312 27.03 -7.89 -15.32
N GLY A 313 25.88 -7.70 -14.69
CA GLY A 313 24.83 -6.76 -15.12
C GLY A 313 24.87 -5.45 -14.33
N ARG A 314 24.13 -4.45 -14.82
CA ARG A 314 24.02 -3.12 -14.20
C ARG A 314 22.58 -2.81 -13.80
N VAL A 315 22.39 -2.49 -12.52
CA VAL A 315 21.11 -2.05 -11.95
C VAL A 315 21.24 -0.60 -11.51
N GLN A 316 20.25 0.24 -11.81
CA GLN A 316 20.29 1.65 -11.45
C GLN A 316 18.86 2.16 -11.14
N ASN A 317 18.72 2.94 -10.05
CA ASN A 317 17.45 3.52 -9.59
C ASN A 317 16.31 2.47 -9.57
N SER A 318 16.57 1.29 -9.02
CA SER A 318 15.65 0.17 -9.12
C SER A 318 15.50 -0.59 -7.80
N VAL A 319 14.37 -1.27 -7.64
CA VAL A 319 14.08 -2.12 -6.49
C VAL A 319 14.08 -3.58 -6.92
N LEU A 320 14.99 -4.38 -6.37
CA LEU A 320 15.07 -5.81 -6.59
C LEU A 320 14.56 -6.56 -5.34
N SER A 321 13.48 -7.31 -5.50
CA SER A 321 12.94 -8.21 -4.48
C SER A 321 13.82 -9.46 -4.30
N PRO A 322 13.56 -10.33 -3.30
CA PRO A 322 14.40 -11.51 -3.06
C PRO A 322 14.57 -12.43 -4.26
N ASN A 323 15.74 -13.05 -4.37
CA ASN A 323 16.10 -14.04 -5.40
C ASN A 323 16.04 -13.54 -6.86
N VAL A 324 16.21 -12.25 -7.09
CA VAL A 324 16.34 -11.73 -8.45
C VAL A 324 17.74 -12.00 -8.97
N ILE A 325 17.82 -12.55 -10.20
CA ILE A 325 19.08 -12.82 -10.90
C ILE A 325 19.17 -11.89 -12.10
N VAL A 326 20.28 -11.13 -12.18
CA VAL A 326 20.59 -10.26 -13.30
C VAL A 326 21.87 -10.79 -13.95
N GLN A 327 21.77 -11.27 -15.20
CA GLN A 327 22.88 -11.89 -15.94
C GLN A 327 23.77 -10.89 -16.64
N ASP A 328 24.82 -11.40 -17.32
CA ASP A 328 25.87 -10.63 -17.94
C ASP A 328 25.33 -9.57 -18.93
N TYR A 329 25.89 -8.37 -18.83
CA TYR A 329 25.56 -7.22 -19.68
C TYR A 329 24.10 -6.75 -19.65
N ALA A 330 23.27 -7.35 -18.80
CA ALA A 330 21.89 -6.86 -18.63
C ALA A 330 21.88 -5.49 -17.95
N VAL A 331 20.95 -4.63 -18.36
CA VAL A 331 20.77 -3.27 -17.83
C VAL A 331 19.34 -3.08 -17.35
N VAL A 332 19.19 -2.79 -16.05
CA VAL A 332 17.89 -2.53 -15.40
C VAL A 332 17.90 -1.10 -14.84
N ARG A 333 16.95 -0.28 -15.25
CA ARG A 333 16.83 1.11 -14.83
C ARG A 333 15.42 1.46 -14.43
N GLU A 334 15.28 2.30 -13.39
CA GLU A 334 13.99 2.89 -12.97
C GLU A 334 12.87 1.83 -12.89
N SER A 335 13.17 0.66 -12.29
CA SER A 335 12.28 -0.50 -12.39
C SER A 335 12.07 -1.20 -11.05
N VAL A 336 10.92 -1.84 -10.90
CA VAL A 336 10.57 -2.67 -9.76
C VAL A 336 10.53 -4.12 -10.23
N ILE A 337 11.47 -4.93 -9.74
CA ILE A 337 11.62 -6.34 -10.10
C ILE A 337 11.25 -7.19 -8.89
N MET A 338 10.18 -7.97 -9.01
CA MET A 338 9.68 -8.78 -7.91
C MET A 338 10.40 -10.12 -7.78
N GLU A 339 10.06 -10.86 -6.75
CA GLU A 339 10.71 -12.09 -6.29
C GLU A 339 10.83 -13.17 -7.38
N ASN A 340 11.98 -13.87 -7.42
CA ASN A 340 12.31 -14.98 -8.32
C ASN A 340 12.34 -14.61 -9.82
N VAL A 341 12.52 -13.34 -10.17
CA VAL A 341 12.68 -12.94 -11.57
C VAL A 341 14.11 -13.22 -12.03
N VAL A 342 14.23 -13.84 -13.21
CA VAL A 342 15.51 -14.08 -13.86
C VAL A 342 15.61 -13.21 -15.11
N ILE A 343 16.61 -12.34 -15.15
CA ILE A 343 16.89 -11.43 -16.28
C ILE A 343 18.09 -11.97 -17.05
N GLY A 344 17.85 -12.36 -18.30
CA GLY A 344 18.84 -12.97 -19.19
C GLY A 344 19.95 -12.01 -19.63
N GLU A 345 20.95 -12.56 -20.31
CA GLU A 345 22.08 -11.80 -20.83
C GLU A 345 21.64 -10.73 -21.84
N HIS A 346 22.31 -9.57 -21.83
CA HIS A 346 22.05 -8.45 -22.74
C HIS A 346 20.62 -7.90 -22.72
N VAL A 347 19.83 -8.22 -21.70
CA VAL A 347 18.47 -7.69 -21.53
C VAL A 347 18.54 -6.20 -21.16
N ARG A 348 17.64 -5.41 -21.71
CA ARG A 348 17.49 -3.98 -21.37
C ARG A 348 16.09 -3.72 -20.83
N ILE A 349 16.01 -3.22 -19.61
CA ILE A 349 14.74 -2.89 -18.93
C ILE A 349 14.79 -1.45 -18.45
N ARG A 350 13.72 -0.72 -18.71
CA ARG A 350 13.54 0.65 -18.23
C ARG A 350 12.09 0.93 -17.90
N ARG A 351 11.83 1.64 -16.77
CA ARG A 351 10.49 2.07 -16.32
C ARG A 351 9.48 0.92 -16.36
N ALA A 352 9.83 -0.19 -15.70
CA ALA A 352 9.01 -1.39 -15.71
C ALA A 352 8.70 -1.89 -14.30
N ILE A 353 7.56 -2.56 -14.16
CA ILE A 353 7.15 -3.33 -13.00
C ILE A 353 7.04 -4.78 -13.45
N ILE A 354 7.94 -5.64 -12.99
CA ILE A 354 7.96 -7.06 -13.37
C ILE A 354 7.54 -7.87 -12.16
N ASP A 355 6.38 -8.52 -12.26
CA ASP A 355 5.84 -9.33 -11.18
C ASP A 355 6.63 -10.65 -11.01
N LYS A 356 6.32 -11.40 -9.96
CA LYS A 356 7.04 -12.60 -9.51
C LYS A 356 7.12 -13.69 -10.58
N ASP A 357 8.18 -14.51 -10.45
CA ASP A 357 8.32 -15.77 -11.18
C ASP A 357 8.36 -15.60 -12.72
N VAL A 358 8.91 -14.48 -13.21
CA VAL A 358 9.09 -14.19 -14.65
C VAL A 358 10.53 -14.49 -15.05
N ILE A 359 10.69 -15.18 -16.19
CA ILE A 359 11.98 -15.40 -16.82
C ILE A 359 12.02 -14.55 -18.09
N ILE A 360 12.99 -13.65 -18.18
CA ILE A 360 13.19 -12.76 -19.32
C ILE A 360 14.31 -13.33 -20.18
N PRO A 361 14.02 -13.73 -21.42
CA PRO A 361 15.02 -14.30 -22.33
C PRO A 361 16.14 -13.32 -22.66
N PRO A 362 17.35 -13.80 -23.04
CA PRO A 362 18.44 -12.95 -23.47
C PRO A 362 18.04 -12.01 -24.63
N ASN A 363 18.70 -10.85 -24.69
CA ASN A 363 18.50 -9.82 -25.73
C ASN A 363 17.07 -9.21 -25.77
N THR A 364 16.26 -9.38 -24.74
CA THR A 364 14.92 -8.77 -24.66
C THR A 364 15.02 -7.30 -24.27
N GLU A 365 14.24 -6.45 -24.93
CA GLU A 365 14.05 -5.04 -24.57
C GLU A 365 12.65 -4.81 -24.01
N ILE A 366 12.55 -4.05 -22.91
CA ILE A 366 11.30 -3.69 -22.22
C ILE A 366 11.38 -2.21 -21.79
N GLY A 367 10.38 -1.41 -22.20
CA GLY A 367 10.32 0.02 -21.88
C GLY A 367 11.09 0.91 -22.87
N PHE A 368 11.42 0.40 -24.07
CA PHE A 368 12.14 1.15 -25.11
C PHE A 368 11.30 1.39 -26.37
N ASP A 369 10.39 0.49 -26.69
CA ASP A 369 9.47 0.60 -27.81
C ASP A 369 8.02 0.53 -27.31
N PRO A 370 7.31 1.68 -27.19
CA PRO A 370 5.96 1.72 -26.65
C PRO A 370 4.92 0.92 -27.45
N GLU A 371 5.10 0.77 -28.76
CA GLU A 371 4.16 0.02 -29.59
C GLU A 371 4.36 -1.49 -29.41
N ALA A 372 5.60 -1.94 -29.44
CA ALA A 372 5.96 -3.33 -29.17
C ALA A 372 5.57 -3.72 -27.74
N ASP A 373 5.80 -2.86 -26.76
CA ASP A 373 5.42 -3.11 -25.36
C ASP A 373 3.89 -3.20 -25.18
N ARG A 374 3.11 -2.30 -25.79
CA ARG A 374 1.63 -2.35 -25.72
C ARG A 374 1.03 -3.59 -26.36
N SER A 375 1.69 -4.14 -27.38
CA SER A 375 1.23 -5.38 -28.01
C SER A 375 1.38 -6.62 -27.13
N ARG A 376 2.26 -6.56 -26.12
CA ARG A 376 2.67 -7.70 -25.27
C ARG A 376 2.30 -7.54 -23.81
N PHE A 377 2.26 -6.32 -23.31
CA PHE A 377 2.18 -6.00 -21.88
C PHE A 377 1.13 -4.94 -21.60
N THR A 378 0.81 -4.75 -20.31
CA THR A 378 0.08 -3.58 -19.85
C THR A 378 1.04 -2.39 -19.80
N VAL A 379 0.69 -1.30 -20.49
CA VAL A 379 1.48 -0.06 -20.48
C VAL A 379 0.59 1.09 -20.06
N THR A 380 1.02 1.87 -19.06
CA THR A 380 0.28 3.05 -18.60
C THR A 380 0.43 4.22 -19.58
N ASP A 381 -0.39 5.26 -19.40
CA ASP A 381 -0.30 6.48 -20.23
C ASP A 381 1.04 7.20 -20.03
N SER A 382 1.65 7.10 -18.85
CA SER A 382 3.00 7.63 -18.56
C SER A 382 4.14 6.76 -19.11
N GLY A 383 3.83 5.60 -19.73
CA GLY A 383 4.81 4.70 -20.35
C GLY A 383 5.44 3.68 -19.40
N ILE A 384 4.85 3.40 -18.24
CA ILE A 384 5.31 2.33 -17.35
C ILE A 384 4.80 1.00 -17.86
N VAL A 385 5.72 0.04 -18.04
CA VAL A 385 5.40 -1.31 -18.49
C VAL A 385 5.18 -2.24 -17.32
N ALA A 386 4.03 -2.92 -17.24
CA ALA A 386 3.73 -3.88 -16.19
C ALA A 386 3.57 -5.30 -16.76
N ILE A 387 4.37 -6.24 -16.23
CA ILE A 387 4.38 -7.65 -16.63
C ILE A 387 3.77 -8.50 -15.53
N SER A 388 2.83 -9.37 -15.92
CA SER A 388 2.08 -10.24 -15.01
C SER A 388 2.95 -11.33 -14.39
N LYS A 389 2.57 -11.75 -13.19
CA LYS A 389 3.19 -12.87 -12.49
C LYS A 389 3.26 -14.15 -13.36
N GLY A 390 4.47 -14.74 -13.44
CA GLY A 390 4.69 -16.01 -14.13
C GLY A 390 4.45 -15.96 -15.65
N MET A 391 4.38 -14.77 -16.23
CA MET A 391 4.24 -14.61 -17.68
C MET A 391 5.45 -15.21 -18.40
N LYS A 392 5.19 -16.04 -19.39
CA LYS A 392 6.22 -16.59 -20.26
C LYS A 392 6.49 -15.61 -21.40
N LEU A 393 7.74 -15.25 -21.58
CA LEU A 393 8.20 -14.36 -22.64
C LEU A 393 8.91 -15.19 -23.71
N ASP A 394 8.52 -15.00 -24.96
CA ASP A 394 9.22 -15.60 -26.09
C ASP A 394 10.57 -14.89 -26.31
N ALA A 395 11.59 -15.66 -26.68
CA ALA A 395 12.87 -15.08 -27.05
C ALA A 395 12.68 -14.17 -28.30
N PRO A 396 13.40 -13.04 -28.39
CA PRO A 396 13.35 -12.19 -29.55
C PRO A 396 13.72 -13.02 -30.80
N ILE A 397 12.89 -12.93 -31.82
CA ILE A 397 13.23 -13.52 -33.13
C ILE A 397 14.37 -12.67 -33.68
N HIS A 398 15.60 -13.16 -33.62
CA HIS A 398 16.69 -12.55 -34.35
C HIS A 398 16.41 -12.77 -35.85
N THR A 399 15.83 -11.78 -36.52
CA THR A 399 16.01 -11.65 -37.97
C THR A 399 17.48 -11.33 -38.17
N SER A 400 18.29 -12.37 -38.38
CA SER A 400 19.64 -12.21 -38.95
C SER A 400 19.50 -11.50 -40.30
N VAL A 401 19.91 -10.22 -40.31
CA VAL A 401 20.16 -9.45 -41.52
C VAL A 401 21.62 -9.67 -41.92
#